data_3dfa02af3c96db5c415102f0cf52e21d
#
_entry.id   3dfa02af3c96db5c415102f0cf52e21d
#
_cell.length_a   1.000
_cell.length_b   1.000
_cell.length_c   1.000
_cell.angle_alpha   90.00
_cell.angle_beta   90.00
_cell.angle_gamma   90.00
#
_symmetry.space_group_name_H-M   'P 1'
#
loop_
_entity.id
_entity.type
_entity.pdbx_description
1 polymer ?
#
loop_
_entity_poly.entity_id
_entity_poly.type
_entity_poly.pdbx_seq_one_letter_code
_entity_poly.pdbx_strand_id
1 'polypeptide(L)'
;AYQPWWASGMRRDRFPTGPPSRLMEIKALSDSWTKDLFEYQQSRLPGAIYVPLAVFLYTAGMVGGEGTDWRQQLFFGFVAWTLIFQFRLWDDLMDVAQDKREHPDRVLCRANSLRPFSLLTALLCGANLMAFGAVDWIANEWRRSTLFILLNVAMFFWYRLRDRAALSSGVRSHIALMKYPVFVCLLSGVVTPSGTIPLLLSATLVYLCFSVFELLHNFPLLTSPDIDRVLAAEMSGFGAVMIATVYASLPQSGMGALVQSLVAGAGIVALALLFRHRHTLSLGQSRYVFVIAFLSLLGIAVGGAP
;
A
#
# COMPACT_ATOMS: atom_id res chain seq x y z
N ALA A 1 -14.27 -42.05 -45.02
CA ALA A 1 -14.90 -40.82 -45.46
C ALA A 1 -15.34 -40.04 -44.20
N TYR A 2 -14.59 -39.01 -43.84
CA TYR A 2 -14.87 -38.13 -42.70
C TYR A 2 -15.72 -36.95 -43.21
N GLN A 3 -16.96 -36.83 -42.77
CA GLN A 3 -17.74 -35.58 -42.99
C GLN A 3 -17.46 -34.58 -41.87
N PRO A 4 -17.05 -33.33 -42.19
CA PRO A 4 -16.80 -32.33 -41.17
C PRO A 4 -18.13 -31.77 -40.63
N TRP A 5 -18.26 -31.70 -39.31
CA TRP A 5 -19.43 -31.30 -38.49
C TRP A 5 -19.86 -29.83 -38.60
N TRP A 6 -19.19 -29.01 -39.41
CA TRP A 6 -19.53 -27.60 -39.61
C TRP A 6 -20.58 -27.35 -40.72
N ALA A 7 -21.13 -28.40 -41.38
CA ALA A 7 -22.10 -28.26 -42.48
C ALA A 7 -23.58 -28.29 -42.07
N SER A 8 -23.92 -28.31 -40.79
CA SER A 8 -25.30 -28.27 -40.30
C SER A 8 -25.71 -26.91 -39.79
N GLY A 9 -26.39 -26.11 -40.63
CA GLY A 9 -27.43 -25.19 -40.18
C GLY A 9 -26.99 -23.89 -39.53
N MET A 10 -26.26 -23.02 -40.21
CA MET A 10 -26.26 -21.59 -39.85
C MET A 10 -27.65 -21.02 -40.07
N ARG A 11 -28.48 -20.94 -39.03
CA ARG A 11 -29.56 -19.94 -38.99
C ARG A 11 -28.95 -18.57 -39.17
N ARG A 12 -29.27 -17.90 -40.25
CA ARG A 12 -29.00 -16.46 -40.44
C ARG A 12 -29.92 -15.72 -39.47
N ASP A 13 -29.47 -15.56 -38.22
CA ASP A 13 -30.06 -14.57 -37.34
C ASP A 13 -29.81 -13.21 -37.98
N ARG A 14 -30.88 -12.53 -38.32
CA ARG A 14 -30.87 -11.18 -38.91
C ARG A 14 -30.21 -10.26 -37.91
N PHE A 15 -28.93 -9.91 -38.11
CA PHE A 15 -28.32 -8.83 -37.38
C PHE A 15 -29.11 -7.54 -37.65
N PRO A 16 -29.44 -6.77 -36.62
CA PRO A 16 -30.06 -5.47 -36.80
C PRO A 16 -29.10 -4.60 -37.63
N THR A 17 -29.52 -4.19 -38.82
CA THR A 17 -28.71 -3.48 -39.83
C THR A 17 -28.65 -1.96 -39.59
N GLY A 18 -28.84 -1.48 -38.38
CA GLY A 18 -28.67 -0.07 -38.02
C GLY A 18 -27.44 0.18 -37.15
N PRO A 19 -26.79 1.35 -37.24
CA PRO A 19 -25.74 1.70 -36.30
C PRO A 19 -26.32 1.62 -34.86
N PRO A 20 -25.58 1.06 -33.90
CA PRO A 20 -26.05 0.98 -32.53
C PRO A 20 -26.43 2.38 -32.03
N SER A 21 -27.55 2.51 -31.35
CA SER A 21 -27.94 3.79 -30.78
C SER A 21 -26.84 4.24 -29.78
N ARG A 22 -26.56 5.53 -29.70
CA ARG A 22 -25.57 6.10 -28.73
C ARG A 22 -25.80 5.59 -27.30
N LEU A 23 -27.03 5.31 -26.93
CA LEU A 23 -27.40 4.73 -25.62
C LEU A 23 -26.91 3.28 -25.47
N MET A 24 -26.95 2.47 -26.54
CA MET A 24 -26.42 1.10 -26.49
C MET A 24 -24.88 1.10 -26.39
N GLU A 25 -24.19 2.00 -27.11
CA GLU A 25 -22.75 2.16 -26.99
C GLU A 25 -22.33 2.62 -25.59
N ILE A 26 -23.03 3.60 -25.02
CA ILE A 26 -22.77 4.08 -23.66
C ILE A 26 -23.00 2.96 -22.64
N LYS A 27 -24.07 2.19 -22.80
CA LYS A 27 -24.37 1.06 -21.90
C LYS A 27 -23.32 -0.05 -22.04
N ALA A 28 -22.92 -0.42 -23.25
CA ALA A 28 -21.89 -1.44 -23.49
C ALA A 28 -20.51 -1.01 -22.92
N LEU A 29 -20.17 0.28 -23.04
CA LEU A 29 -18.96 0.86 -22.44
C LEU A 29 -19.04 0.86 -20.89
N SER A 30 -20.20 1.19 -20.33
CA SER A 30 -20.44 1.17 -18.89
C SER A 30 -20.32 -0.24 -18.31
N ASP A 31 -20.92 -1.23 -18.97
CA ASP A 31 -20.90 -2.62 -18.52
C ASP A 31 -19.48 -3.22 -18.60
N SER A 32 -18.70 -2.85 -19.63
CA SER A 32 -17.30 -3.26 -19.76
C SER A 32 -16.44 -2.66 -18.65
N TRP A 33 -16.57 -1.36 -18.36
CA TRP A 33 -15.75 -0.69 -17.35
C TRP A 33 -16.04 -1.18 -15.92
N THR A 34 -17.29 -1.38 -15.55
CA THR A 34 -17.63 -1.89 -14.21
C THR A 34 -17.07 -3.29 -13.98
N LYS A 35 -17.10 -4.14 -15.02
CA LYS A 35 -16.49 -5.45 -14.98
C LYS A 35 -14.97 -5.37 -14.82
N ASP A 36 -14.31 -4.52 -15.62
CA ASP A 36 -12.86 -4.33 -15.56
C ASP A 36 -12.43 -3.77 -14.18
N LEU A 37 -13.20 -2.85 -13.58
CA LEU A 37 -12.94 -2.32 -12.25
C LEU A 37 -13.08 -3.39 -11.17
N PHE A 38 -14.13 -4.22 -11.25
CA PHE A 38 -14.34 -5.32 -10.29
C PHE A 38 -13.21 -6.37 -10.39
N GLU A 39 -12.82 -6.75 -11.61
CA GLU A 39 -11.71 -7.65 -11.86
C GLU A 39 -10.38 -7.06 -11.36
N TYR A 40 -10.16 -5.76 -11.58
CA TYR A 40 -8.99 -5.04 -11.05
C TYR A 40 -8.97 -5.09 -9.52
N GLN A 41 -10.09 -4.79 -8.86
CA GLN A 41 -10.19 -4.84 -7.40
C GLN A 41 -9.88 -6.25 -6.87
N GLN A 42 -10.44 -7.28 -7.47
CA GLN A 42 -10.21 -8.66 -7.03
C GLN A 42 -8.75 -9.11 -7.23
N SER A 43 -8.14 -8.74 -8.35
CA SER A 43 -6.79 -9.21 -8.70
C SER A 43 -5.68 -8.37 -8.06
N ARG A 44 -5.87 -7.05 -7.96
CA ARG A 44 -4.82 -6.11 -7.54
C ARG A 44 -5.02 -5.55 -6.13
N LEU A 45 -6.24 -5.61 -5.60
CA LEU A 45 -6.63 -5.07 -4.28
C LEU A 45 -7.49 -6.07 -3.49
N PRO A 46 -7.08 -7.35 -3.38
CA PRO A 46 -7.86 -8.32 -2.61
C PRO A 46 -8.02 -7.85 -1.15
N GLY A 47 -9.26 -7.80 -0.67
CA GLY A 47 -9.58 -7.30 0.67
C GLY A 47 -8.83 -8.02 1.78
N ALA A 48 -8.59 -9.33 1.63
CA ALA A 48 -7.81 -10.12 2.58
C ALA A 48 -6.36 -9.62 2.80
N ILE A 49 -5.81 -8.82 1.89
CA ILE A 49 -4.46 -8.25 2.01
C ILE A 49 -4.55 -6.77 2.38
N TYR A 50 -5.39 -6.02 1.69
CA TYR A 50 -5.38 -4.56 1.78
C TYR A 50 -6.17 -4.02 2.96
N VAL A 51 -7.17 -4.75 3.49
CA VAL A 51 -7.84 -4.35 4.73
C VAL A 51 -6.88 -4.47 5.93
N PRO A 52 -6.18 -5.61 6.17
CA PRO A 52 -5.14 -5.66 7.20
C PRO A 52 -4.04 -4.62 7.02
N LEU A 53 -3.64 -4.32 5.77
CA LEU A 53 -2.65 -3.29 5.49
C LEU A 53 -3.14 -1.88 5.86
N ALA A 54 -4.41 -1.56 5.59
CA ALA A 54 -5.01 -0.29 6.00
C ALA A 54 -5.07 -0.17 7.53
N VAL A 55 -5.45 -1.24 8.22
CA VAL A 55 -5.43 -1.32 9.69
C VAL A 55 -4.00 -1.13 10.22
N PHE A 56 -3.01 -1.79 9.62
CA PHE A 56 -1.60 -1.64 9.99
C PHE A 56 -1.12 -0.18 9.88
N LEU A 57 -1.37 0.48 8.74
CA LEU A 57 -0.97 1.88 8.53
C LEU A 57 -1.68 2.83 9.49
N TYR A 58 -2.98 2.59 9.72
CA TYR A 58 -3.74 3.36 10.69
C TYR A 58 -3.19 3.19 12.11
N THR A 59 -2.95 1.94 12.55
CA THR A 59 -2.36 1.66 13.88
C THR A 59 -1.00 2.33 14.03
N ALA A 60 -0.17 2.33 12.97
CA ALA A 60 1.11 3.02 12.97
C ALA A 60 0.96 4.54 13.14
N GLY A 61 -0.07 5.13 12.53
CA GLY A 61 -0.38 6.56 12.68
C GLY A 61 -0.90 6.95 14.06
N MET A 62 -1.49 6.00 14.78
CA MET A 62 -1.99 6.25 16.15
C MET A 62 -0.88 6.26 17.22
N VAL A 63 0.32 5.77 16.90
CA VAL A 63 1.45 5.79 17.82
C VAL A 63 1.87 7.25 18.10
N GLY A 64 1.84 7.64 19.36
CA GLY A 64 2.18 9.01 19.80
C GLY A 64 1.05 10.04 19.67
N GLY A 65 -0.15 9.63 19.24
CA GLY A 65 -1.36 10.47 19.26
C GLY A 65 -2.21 10.25 20.51
N GLU A 66 -3.09 11.20 20.79
CA GLU A 66 -4.13 11.02 21.80
C GLU A 66 -5.18 10.02 21.31
N GLY A 67 -5.82 9.33 22.27
CA GLY A 67 -6.86 8.34 21.97
C GLY A 67 -8.00 8.92 21.12
N THR A 68 -8.37 8.20 20.09
CA THR A 68 -9.47 8.57 19.19
C THR A 68 -10.73 7.78 19.54
N ASP A 69 -11.90 8.39 19.34
CA ASP A 69 -13.15 7.65 19.45
C ASP A 69 -13.30 6.63 18.30
N TRP A 70 -14.21 5.68 18.46
CA TRP A 70 -14.43 4.59 17.47
C TRP A 70 -14.85 5.15 16.08
N ARG A 71 -15.50 6.31 16.00
CA ARG A 71 -15.94 6.94 14.74
C ARG A 71 -14.73 7.49 13.98
N GLN A 72 -13.81 8.14 14.70
CA GLN A 72 -12.54 8.58 14.13
C GLN A 72 -11.70 7.38 13.68
N GLN A 73 -11.70 6.28 14.45
CA GLN A 73 -11.01 5.04 14.07
C GLN A 73 -11.54 4.47 12.76
N LEU A 74 -12.86 4.36 12.60
CA LEU A 74 -13.47 3.91 11.35
C LEU A 74 -13.19 4.86 10.19
N PHE A 75 -13.27 6.17 10.42
CA PHE A 75 -13.00 7.19 9.41
C PHE A 75 -11.55 7.09 8.92
N PHE A 76 -10.57 7.12 9.79
CA PHE A 76 -9.16 7.04 9.40
C PHE A 76 -8.78 5.66 8.85
N GLY A 77 -9.39 4.58 9.31
CA GLY A 77 -9.24 3.26 8.71
C GLY A 77 -9.75 3.23 7.25
N PHE A 78 -10.88 3.88 6.98
CA PHE A 78 -11.39 4.04 5.62
C PHE A 78 -10.50 4.95 4.77
N VAL A 79 -10.01 6.06 5.31
CA VAL A 79 -9.04 6.95 4.63
C VAL A 79 -7.75 6.19 4.32
N ALA A 80 -7.23 5.39 5.24
CA ALA A 80 -6.07 4.54 4.99
C ALA A 80 -6.28 3.60 3.79
N TRP A 81 -7.46 2.97 3.71
CA TRP A 81 -7.81 2.11 2.58
C TRP A 81 -7.91 2.88 1.27
N THR A 82 -8.54 4.07 1.25
CA THR A 82 -8.64 4.90 0.03
C THR A 82 -7.30 5.45 -0.41
N LEU A 83 -6.38 5.78 0.52
CA LEU A 83 -4.99 6.14 0.20
C LEU A 83 -4.25 4.99 -0.50
N ILE A 84 -4.32 3.79 0.07
CA ILE A 84 -3.69 2.61 -0.55
C ILE A 84 -4.26 2.41 -1.95
N PHE A 85 -5.59 2.48 -2.10
CA PHE A 85 -6.25 2.30 -3.39
C PHE A 85 -5.80 3.35 -4.41
N GLN A 86 -5.82 4.63 -4.05
CA GLN A 86 -5.38 5.73 -4.91
C GLN A 86 -3.97 5.50 -5.44
N PHE A 87 -3.01 5.27 -4.53
CA PHE A 87 -1.61 5.17 -4.92
C PHE A 87 -1.29 3.85 -5.61
N ARG A 88 -1.96 2.75 -5.25
CA ARG A 88 -1.81 1.48 -5.95
C ARG A 88 -2.33 1.56 -7.38
N LEU A 89 -3.50 2.16 -7.58
CA LEU A 89 -4.06 2.36 -8.92
C LEU A 89 -3.18 3.30 -9.75
N TRP A 90 -2.63 4.33 -9.11
CA TRP A 90 -1.72 5.25 -9.78
C TRP A 90 -0.41 4.56 -10.19
N ASP A 91 0.23 3.78 -9.30
CA ASP A 91 1.40 2.95 -9.62
C ASP A 91 1.11 2.08 -10.85
N ASP A 92 0.04 1.29 -10.80
CA ASP A 92 -0.32 0.36 -11.87
C ASP A 92 -0.64 1.09 -13.21
N LEU A 93 -1.24 2.28 -13.17
CA LEU A 93 -1.47 3.10 -14.37
C LEU A 93 -0.16 3.60 -14.99
N MET A 94 0.81 3.95 -14.16
CA MET A 94 2.13 4.42 -14.64
C MET A 94 3.00 3.28 -15.17
N ASP A 95 2.73 2.05 -14.74
CA ASP A 95 3.47 0.86 -15.13
C ASP A 95 2.86 0.11 -16.34
N VAL A 96 1.70 0.53 -16.86
CA VAL A 96 0.99 -0.17 -17.96
C VAL A 96 1.89 -0.44 -19.16
N ALA A 97 2.80 0.49 -19.53
CA ALA A 97 3.69 0.30 -20.68
C ALA A 97 4.71 -0.83 -20.46
N GLN A 98 5.19 -1.00 -19.23
CA GLN A 98 6.06 -2.10 -18.82
C GLN A 98 5.25 -3.39 -18.66
N ASP A 99 4.11 -3.33 -17.98
CA ASP A 99 3.23 -4.45 -17.73
C ASP A 99 2.72 -5.11 -19.03
N LYS A 100 2.48 -4.33 -20.08
CA LYS A 100 2.11 -4.90 -21.40
C LYS A 100 3.17 -5.84 -21.98
N ARG A 101 4.43 -5.67 -21.58
CA ARG A 101 5.54 -6.54 -22.05
C ARG A 101 5.75 -7.75 -21.13
N GLU A 102 5.59 -7.54 -19.82
CA GLU A 102 5.92 -8.54 -18.80
C GLU A 102 4.69 -9.34 -18.34
N HIS A 103 3.52 -8.69 -18.31
CA HIS A 103 2.27 -9.22 -17.74
C HIS A 103 1.04 -8.80 -18.58
N PRO A 104 0.95 -9.17 -19.86
CA PRO A 104 -0.11 -8.70 -20.78
C PRO A 104 -1.52 -9.12 -20.35
N ASP A 105 -1.65 -10.11 -19.50
CA ASP A 105 -2.88 -10.63 -18.91
C ASP A 105 -3.49 -9.72 -17.82
N ARG A 106 -2.74 -8.73 -17.31
CA ARG A 106 -3.25 -7.79 -16.29
C ARG A 106 -4.42 -6.97 -16.84
N VAL A 107 -5.39 -6.67 -15.97
CA VAL A 107 -6.64 -5.97 -16.33
C VAL A 107 -6.37 -4.66 -17.06
N LEU A 108 -5.48 -3.80 -16.53
CA LEU A 108 -5.17 -2.51 -17.16
C LEU A 108 -4.49 -2.67 -18.53
N CYS A 109 -3.79 -3.78 -18.78
CA CYS A 109 -3.16 -4.06 -20.06
C CYS A 109 -4.17 -4.49 -21.13
N ARG A 110 -5.29 -5.12 -20.72
CA ARG A 110 -6.37 -5.62 -21.59
C ARG A 110 -7.53 -4.62 -21.73
N ALA A 111 -7.62 -3.65 -20.81
CA ALA A 111 -8.71 -2.68 -20.81
C ALA A 111 -8.75 -1.86 -22.11
N ASN A 112 -9.96 -1.71 -22.68
CA ASN A 112 -10.19 -0.92 -23.90
C ASN A 112 -9.83 0.56 -23.70
N SER A 113 -9.92 1.09 -22.48
CA SER A 113 -9.59 2.45 -22.14
C SER A 113 -9.07 2.56 -20.71
N LEU A 114 -8.00 3.31 -20.53
CA LEU A 114 -7.46 3.65 -19.21
C LEU A 114 -8.11 4.89 -18.59
N ARG A 115 -8.91 5.62 -19.37
CA ARG A 115 -9.54 6.88 -18.94
C ARG A 115 -10.41 6.73 -17.69
N PRO A 116 -11.27 5.69 -17.56
CA PRO A 116 -12.06 5.48 -16.33
C PRO A 116 -11.20 5.27 -15.08
N PHE A 117 -10.11 4.52 -15.20
CA PHE A 117 -9.18 4.27 -14.09
C PHE A 117 -8.42 5.53 -13.68
N SER A 118 -7.99 6.35 -14.65
CA SER A 118 -7.38 7.66 -14.39
C SER A 118 -8.36 8.62 -13.70
N LEU A 119 -9.63 8.63 -14.12
CA LEU A 119 -10.68 9.42 -13.49
C LEU A 119 -10.93 8.94 -12.04
N LEU A 120 -10.99 7.63 -11.83
CA LEU A 120 -11.14 7.07 -10.48
C LEU A 120 -9.96 7.47 -9.57
N THR A 121 -8.72 7.44 -10.08
CA THR A 121 -7.54 7.91 -9.33
C THR A 121 -7.68 9.38 -8.95
N ALA A 122 -8.14 10.22 -9.87
CA ALA A 122 -8.38 11.65 -9.60
C ALA A 122 -9.50 11.88 -8.58
N LEU A 123 -10.59 11.10 -8.66
CA LEU A 123 -11.69 11.14 -7.70
C LEU A 123 -11.24 10.70 -6.31
N LEU A 124 -10.46 9.65 -6.20
CA LEU A 124 -9.87 9.20 -4.92
C LEU A 124 -8.93 10.26 -4.35
N CYS A 125 -8.12 10.91 -5.18
CA CYS A 125 -7.25 12.00 -4.78
C CYS A 125 -8.08 13.18 -4.23
N GLY A 126 -9.14 13.58 -4.92
CA GLY A 126 -10.06 14.63 -4.46
C GLY A 126 -10.76 14.27 -3.16
N ALA A 127 -11.24 13.03 -3.04
CA ALA A 127 -11.91 12.55 -1.83
C ALA A 127 -10.96 12.53 -0.61
N ASN A 128 -9.73 12.04 -0.78
CA ASN A 128 -8.72 12.06 0.28
C ASN A 128 -8.34 13.50 0.67
N LEU A 129 -8.18 14.41 -0.30
CA LEU A 129 -7.91 15.82 -0.02
C LEU A 129 -9.05 16.47 0.76
N MET A 130 -10.31 16.21 0.38
CA MET A 130 -11.48 16.69 1.14
C MET A 130 -11.53 16.10 2.55
N ALA A 131 -11.23 14.81 2.71
CA ALA A 131 -11.20 14.17 4.01
C ALA A 131 -10.15 14.83 4.95
N PHE A 132 -8.93 15.03 4.46
CA PHE A 132 -7.88 15.71 5.24
C PHE A 132 -8.21 17.19 5.47
N GLY A 133 -8.77 17.88 4.47
CA GLY A 133 -9.22 19.27 4.61
C GLY A 133 -10.29 19.44 5.67
N ALA A 134 -11.25 18.52 5.75
CA ALA A 134 -12.27 18.54 6.79
C ALA A 134 -11.69 18.33 8.19
N VAL A 135 -10.75 17.38 8.35
CA VAL A 135 -10.07 17.13 9.63
C VAL A 135 -9.22 18.35 10.03
N ASP A 136 -8.44 18.89 9.10
CA ASP A 136 -7.59 20.07 9.35
C ASP A 136 -8.45 21.32 9.70
N TRP A 137 -9.60 21.49 9.01
CA TRP A 137 -10.53 22.58 9.32
C TRP A 137 -11.08 22.50 10.75
N ILE A 138 -11.49 21.29 11.20
CA ILE A 138 -11.99 21.05 12.55
C ILE A 138 -10.89 21.29 13.59
N ALA A 139 -9.65 20.87 13.29
CA ALA A 139 -8.49 21.04 14.16
C ALA A 139 -7.86 22.46 14.10
N ASN A 140 -8.34 23.33 13.21
CA ASN A 140 -7.72 24.62 12.88
C ASN A 140 -6.23 24.50 12.50
N GLU A 141 -5.90 23.49 11.70
CA GLU A 141 -4.57 23.17 11.20
C GLU A 141 -4.63 23.03 9.66
N TRP A 142 -3.45 23.00 9.01
CA TRP A 142 -3.32 22.71 7.57
C TRP A 142 -2.29 21.61 7.29
N ARG A 143 -1.89 20.91 8.31
CA ARG A 143 -0.77 19.95 8.25
C ARG A 143 -1.05 18.78 7.31
N ARG A 144 -2.19 18.12 7.43
CA ARG A 144 -2.51 16.91 6.64
C ARG A 144 -2.76 17.25 5.19
N SER A 145 -3.57 18.27 4.93
CA SER A 145 -3.87 18.73 3.57
C SER A 145 -2.59 19.13 2.83
N THR A 146 -1.73 19.91 3.49
CA THR A 146 -0.44 20.33 2.90
C THR A 146 0.46 19.13 2.63
N LEU A 147 0.62 18.24 3.60
CA LEU A 147 1.45 17.04 3.44
C LEU A 147 0.91 16.13 2.33
N PHE A 148 -0.41 15.99 2.22
CA PHE A 148 -1.04 15.19 1.16
C PHE A 148 -0.82 15.80 -0.22
N ILE A 149 -0.95 17.14 -0.36
CA ILE A 149 -0.66 17.85 -1.62
C ILE A 149 0.81 17.66 -1.99
N LEU A 150 1.74 17.87 -1.05
CA LEU A 150 3.18 17.71 -1.28
C LEU A 150 3.51 16.27 -1.72
N LEU A 151 2.90 15.26 -1.10
CA LEU A 151 3.07 13.86 -1.49
C LEU A 151 2.60 13.62 -2.93
N ASN A 152 1.40 14.10 -3.29
CA ASN A 152 0.88 13.91 -4.65
C ASN A 152 1.76 14.61 -5.70
N VAL A 153 2.23 15.84 -5.40
CA VAL A 153 3.16 16.57 -6.27
C VAL A 153 4.49 15.83 -6.41
N ALA A 154 5.07 15.36 -5.30
CA ALA A 154 6.32 14.59 -5.31
C ALA A 154 6.19 13.30 -6.13
N MET A 155 5.10 12.53 -5.93
CA MET A 155 4.85 11.32 -6.70
C MET A 155 4.57 11.59 -8.18
N PHE A 156 3.87 12.67 -8.51
CA PHE A 156 3.68 13.09 -9.91
C PHE A 156 5.02 13.35 -10.61
N PHE A 157 5.91 14.11 -9.99
CA PHE A 157 7.24 14.36 -10.53
C PHE A 157 8.08 13.08 -10.58
N TRP A 158 8.01 12.25 -9.54
CA TRP A 158 8.70 10.97 -9.50
C TRP A 158 8.32 10.09 -10.70
N TYR A 159 7.04 9.87 -10.96
CA TYR A 159 6.59 9.05 -12.10
C TYR A 159 6.99 9.64 -13.47
N ARG A 160 7.11 10.96 -13.58
CA ARG A 160 7.57 11.61 -14.81
C ARG A 160 9.06 11.51 -15.04
N LEU A 161 9.84 11.44 -13.97
CA LEU A 161 11.31 11.52 -14.02
C LEU A 161 11.99 10.15 -13.86
N ARG A 162 11.33 9.16 -13.25
CA ARG A 162 11.94 7.87 -12.90
C ARG A 162 12.57 7.14 -14.08
N ASP A 163 11.95 7.20 -15.26
CA ASP A 163 12.43 6.51 -16.46
C ASP A 163 13.61 7.24 -17.12
N ARG A 164 13.76 8.54 -16.81
CA ARG A 164 14.87 9.38 -17.28
C ARG A 164 16.03 9.39 -16.31
N ALA A 165 15.79 9.07 -15.05
CA ALA A 165 16.81 9.04 -14.03
C ALA A 165 17.67 7.77 -14.17
N ALA A 166 18.98 7.93 -14.26
CA ALA A 166 19.95 6.82 -14.30
C ALA A 166 20.12 6.19 -12.89
N LEU A 167 19.00 5.81 -12.26
CA LEU A 167 18.95 5.21 -10.93
C LEU A 167 18.87 3.70 -11.01
N SER A 168 19.50 2.99 -10.08
CA SER A 168 19.35 1.55 -9.93
C SER A 168 17.90 1.18 -9.56
N SER A 169 17.50 -0.05 -9.87
CA SER A 169 16.16 -0.55 -9.51
C SER A 169 15.87 -0.45 -8.01
N GLY A 170 16.86 -0.76 -7.17
CA GLY A 170 16.75 -0.64 -5.71
C GLY A 170 16.42 0.79 -5.27
N VAL A 171 17.18 1.79 -5.75
CA VAL A 171 16.92 3.20 -5.41
C VAL A 171 15.55 3.64 -5.88
N ARG A 172 15.10 3.19 -7.05
CA ARG A 172 13.73 3.49 -7.54
C ARG A 172 12.66 2.94 -6.63
N SER A 173 12.81 1.68 -6.16
CA SER A 173 11.89 1.07 -5.20
C SER A 173 11.85 1.85 -3.89
N HIS A 174 12.99 2.23 -3.32
CA HIS A 174 13.06 3.00 -2.08
C HIS A 174 12.34 4.35 -2.18
N ILE A 175 12.52 5.09 -3.28
CA ILE A 175 11.81 6.36 -3.49
C ILE A 175 10.29 6.12 -3.57
N ALA A 176 9.85 5.09 -4.30
CA ALA A 176 8.43 4.75 -4.39
C ALA A 176 7.82 4.34 -3.05
N LEU A 177 8.61 3.73 -2.16
CA LEU A 177 8.17 3.31 -0.83
C LEU A 177 8.05 4.48 0.18
N MET A 178 8.66 5.65 -0.09
CA MET A 178 8.58 6.83 0.79
C MET A 178 7.15 7.34 1.00
N LYS A 179 6.20 6.95 0.17
CA LYS A 179 4.78 7.27 0.38
C LYS A 179 4.20 6.66 1.67
N TYR A 180 4.64 5.48 2.09
CA TYR A 180 4.09 4.78 3.25
C TYR A 180 4.37 5.47 4.60
N PRO A 181 5.60 5.94 4.91
CA PRO A 181 5.83 6.77 6.11
C PRO A 181 5.02 8.07 6.08
N VAL A 182 4.80 8.66 4.90
CA VAL A 182 3.93 9.84 4.77
C VAL A 182 2.47 9.48 5.08
N PHE A 183 1.98 8.30 4.67
CA PHE A 183 0.63 7.84 5.06
C PHE A 183 0.50 7.74 6.59
N VAL A 184 1.50 7.21 7.28
CA VAL A 184 1.52 7.18 8.76
C VAL A 184 1.36 8.57 9.35
N CYS A 185 2.11 9.56 8.84
CA CYS A 185 2.01 10.96 9.29
C CYS A 185 0.64 11.60 8.96
N LEU A 186 0.03 11.24 7.82
CA LEU A 186 -1.31 11.71 7.42
C LEU A 186 -2.42 11.12 8.31
N LEU A 187 -2.26 9.86 8.71
CA LEU A 187 -3.24 9.13 9.53
C LEU A 187 -3.07 9.39 11.04
N SER A 188 -2.01 10.09 11.45
CA SER A 188 -1.78 10.42 12.87
C SER A 188 -2.87 11.33 13.41
N GLY A 189 -3.27 11.11 14.67
CA GLY A 189 -4.12 11.99 15.44
C GLY A 189 -3.46 13.36 15.74
N VAL A 190 -3.91 14.03 16.78
CA VAL A 190 -3.23 15.20 17.32
C VAL A 190 -1.89 14.74 17.88
N VAL A 191 -0.80 15.29 17.35
CA VAL A 191 0.56 14.92 17.75
C VAL A 191 1.03 15.89 18.82
N THR A 192 1.18 15.38 20.03
CA THR A 192 1.84 16.11 21.11
C THR A 192 3.35 16.18 20.88
N PRO A 193 4.08 17.14 21.48
CA PRO A 193 5.54 17.17 21.40
C PRO A 193 6.19 15.85 21.85
N SER A 194 5.66 15.20 22.90
CA SER A 194 6.10 13.89 23.38
C SER A 194 5.77 12.75 22.42
N GLY A 195 4.71 12.86 21.65
CA GLY A 195 4.28 11.87 20.65
C GLY A 195 5.03 11.95 19.31
N THR A 196 5.78 13.04 19.07
CA THR A 196 6.48 13.23 17.79
C THR A 196 7.54 12.16 17.53
N ILE A 197 8.37 11.82 18.53
CA ILE A 197 9.42 10.79 18.38
C ILE A 197 8.79 9.41 18.15
N PRO A 198 7.83 8.94 18.96
CA PRO A 198 7.12 7.70 18.68
C PRO A 198 6.51 7.64 17.28
N LEU A 199 5.88 8.71 16.80
CA LEU A 199 5.31 8.77 15.45
C LEU A 199 6.39 8.64 14.36
N LEU A 200 7.51 9.33 14.48
CA LEU A 200 8.60 9.25 13.52
C LEU A 200 9.25 7.85 13.51
N LEU A 201 9.42 7.24 14.67
CA LEU A 201 9.89 5.86 14.77
C LEU A 201 8.91 4.88 14.13
N SER A 202 7.61 5.05 14.36
CA SER A 202 6.56 4.24 13.74
C SER A 202 6.54 4.40 12.21
N ALA A 203 6.65 5.62 11.70
CA ALA A 203 6.74 5.90 10.27
C ALA A 203 7.99 5.26 9.64
N THR A 204 9.13 5.32 10.34
CA THR A 204 10.38 4.67 9.92
C THR A 204 10.26 3.16 9.96
N LEU A 205 9.61 2.59 10.98
CA LEU A 205 9.33 1.16 11.07
C LEU A 205 8.48 0.67 9.90
N VAL A 206 7.44 1.43 9.54
CA VAL A 206 6.60 1.14 8.36
C VAL A 206 7.44 1.18 7.08
N TYR A 207 8.26 2.21 6.90
CA TYR A 207 9.16 2.29 5.74
C TYR A 207 10.07 1.06 5.62
N LEU A 208 10.76 0.70 6.69
CA LEU A 208 11.67 -0.45 6.71
C LEU A 208 10.92 -1.77 6.53
N CYS A 209 9.69 -1.89 7.06
CA CYS A 209 8.83 -3.03 6.83
C CYS A 209 8.53 -3.25 5.35
N PHE A 210 8.14 -2.19 4.63
CA PHE A 210 7.90 -2.26 3.18
C PHE A 210 9.19 -2.51 2.40
N SER A 211 10.31 -1.88 2.80
CA SER A 211 11.60 -2.06 2.15
C SER A 211 12.12 -3.49 2.29
N VAL A 212 12.12 -4.04 3.50
CA VAL A 212 12.50 -5.44 3.74
C VAL A 212 11.57 -6.40 2.98
N PHE A 213 10.26 -6.14 2.99
CA PHE A 213 9.31 -6.95 2.21
C PHE A 213 9.64 -6.95 0.72
N GLU A 214 9.89 -5.76 0.14
CA GLU A 214 10.22 -5.60 -1.28
C GLU A 214 11.52 -6.34 -1.62
N LEU A 215 12.54 -6.20 -0.80
CA LEU A 215 13.81 -6.92 -0.98
C LEU A 215 13.62 -8.44 -0.88
N LEU A 216 12.86 -8.94 0.08
CA LEU A 216 12.59 -10.38 0.24
C LEU A 216 11.75 -10.93 -0.91
N HIS A 217 10.77 -10.15 -1.40
CA HIS A 217 9.88 -10.56 -2.48
C HIS A 217 10.58 -10.58 -3.84
N ASN A 218 11.37 -9.55 -4.14
CA ASN A 218 12.08 -9.38 -5.41
C ASN A 218 13.51 -9.93 -5.38
N PHE A 219 13.93 -10.57 -4.28
CA PHE A 219 15.29 -11.06 -4.09
C PHE A 219 15.84 -11.84 -5.28
N PRO A 220 15.09 -12.76 -5.92
CA PRO A 220 15.59 -13.50 -7.10
C PRO A 220 15.81 -12.61 -8.34
N LEU A 221 15.17 -11.43 -8.40
CA LEU A 221 15.25 -10.49 -9.53
C LEU A 221 16.30 -9.40 -9.31
N LEU A 222 16.82 -9.27 -8.08
CA LEU A 222 17.81 -8.27 -7.73
C LEU A 222 19.21 -8.81 -8.05
N THR A 223 19.83 -8.25 -9.07
CA THR A 223 21.14 -8.68 -9.60
C THR A 223 22.34 -8.00 -8.92
N SER A 224 22.12 -7.17 -7.90
CA SER A 224 23.19 -6.48 -7.19
C SER A 224 24.05 -7.47 -6.40
N PRO A 225 25.38 -7.47 -6.54
CA PRO A 225 26.27 -8.32 -5.76
C PRO A 225 26.24 -8.02 -4.26
N ASP A 226 25.77 -6.83 -3.88
CA ASP A 226 25.70 -6.39 -2.48
C ASP A 226 24.29 -6.55 -1.87
N ILE A 227 23.38 -7.23 -2.56
CA ILE A 227 21.98 -7.34 -2.10
C ILE A 227 21.85 -7.96 -0.70
N ASP A 228 22.68 -8.95 -0.38
CA ASP A 228 22.70 -9.56 0.95
C ASP A 228 23.10 -8.55 2.04
N ARG A 229 24.06 -7.68 1.74
CA ARG A 229 24.50 -6.64 2.68
C ARG A 229 23.42 -5.58 2.87
N VAL A 230 22.76 -5.17 1.79
CA VAL A 230 21.65 -4.20 1.83
C VAL A 230 20.48 -4.78 2.65
N LEU A 231 20.08 -6.01 2.37
CA LEU A 231 19.03 -6.69 3.12
C LEU A 231 19.41 -6.85 4.60
N ALA A 232 20.64 -7.26 4.92
CA ALA A 232 21.11 -7.38 6.29
C ALA A 232 21.08 -6.03 7.03
N ALA A 233 21.53 -4.95 6.37
CA ALA A 233 21.50 -3.61 6.93
C ALA A 233 20.07 -3.14 7.22
N GLU A 234 19.15 -3.34 6.27
CA GLU A 234 17.75 -2.96 6.45
C GLU A 234 17.03 -3.77 7.51
N MET A 235 17.25 -5.09 7.56
CA MET A 235 16.67 -5.93 8.62
C MET A 235 17.25 -5.58 9.99
N SER A 236 18.53 -5.23 10.08
CA SER A 236 19.15 -4.73 11.32
C SER A 236 18.55 -3.38 11.73
N GLY A 237 18.38 -2.47 10.77
CA GLY A 237 17.70 -1.17 10.96
C GLY A 237 16.26 -1.37 11.41
N PHE A 238 15.52 -2.27 10.79
CA PHE A 238 14.16 -2.61 11.18
C PHE A 238 14.09 -3.10 12.63
N GLY A 239 14.95 -4.04 13.01
CA GLY A 239 15.04 -4.52 14.39
C GLY A 239 15.39 -3.41 15.40
N ALA A 240 16.35 -2.55 15.06
CA ALA A 240 16.76 -1.43 15.91
C ALA A 240 15.63 -0.40 16.08
N VAL A 241 14.94 -0.02 15.00
CA VAL A 241 13.80 0.91 15.05
C VAL A 241 12.62 0.28 15.80
N MET A 242 12.36 -1.01 15.61
CA MET A 242 11.33 -1.73 16.36
C MET A 242 11.59 -1.67 17.87
N ILE A 243 12.83 -1.93 18.30
CA ILE A 243 13.23 -1.81 19.70
C ILE A 243 13.04 -0.35 20.17
N ALA A 244 13.56 0.63 19.41
CA ALA A 244 13.46 2.04 19.77
C ALA A 244 11.99 2.48 19.89
N THR A 245 11.10 2.03 18.99
CA THR A 245 9.66 2.33 19.02
C THR A 245 9.02 1.74 20.30
N VAL A 246 9.34 0.50 20.62
CA VAL A 246 8.88 -0.14 21.86
C VAL A 246 9.35 0.65 23.08
N TYR A 247 10.65 0.97 23.16
CA TYR A 247 11.21 1.71 24.32
C TYR A 247 10.66 3.12 24.44
N ALA A 248 10.46 3.84 23.35
CA ALA A 248 9.91 5.20 23.36
C ALA A 248 8.43 5.26 23.83
N SER A 249 7.76 4.11 23.82
CA SER A 249 6.33 3.99 24.19
C SER A 249 6.11 3.20 25.46
N LEU A 250 7.17 2.77 26.16
CA LEU A 250 7.05 1.99 27.39
C LEU A 250 6.38 2.81 28.49
N PRO A 251 5.28 2.34 29.09
CA PRO A 251 4.87 2.81 30.40
C PRO A 251 5.99 2.49 31.40
N GLN A 252 6.25 3.43 32.33
CA GLN A 252 7.43 3.39 33.23
C GLN A 252 7.49 2.18 34.18
N SER A 253 6.50 1.30 34.21
CA SER A 253 6.51 0.10 35.05
C SER A 253 5.46 -0.94 34.66
N GLY A 254 5.75 -2.23 34.87
CA GLY A 254 4.78 -3.31 35.00
C GLY A 254 4.75 -4.34 33.86
N MET A 255 3.69 -5.15 33.85
CA MET A 255 3.47 -6.30 32.97
C MET A 255 3.50 -5.88 31.47
N GLY A 256 3.05 -4.66 31.14
CA GLY A 256 3.07 -4.12 29.78
C GLY A 256 4.48 -4.04 29.19
N ALA A 257 5.46 -3.55 29.98
CA ALA A 257 6.85 -3.47 29.54
C ALA A 257 7.45 -4.86 29.26
N LEU A 258 7.11 -5.87 30.08
CA LEU A 258 7.55 -7.23 29.87
C LEU A 258 6.97 -7.82 28.58
N VAL A 259 5.68 -7.68 28.35
CA VAL A 259 5.00 -8.16 27.11
C VAL A 259 5.60 -7.51 25.88
N GLN A 260 5.81 -6.19 25.89
CA GLN A 260 6.40 -5.47 24.77
C GLN A 260 7.85 -5.93 24.50
N SER A 261 8.66 -6.12 25.54
CA SER A 261 10.02 -6.65 25.40
C SER A 261 10.04 -8.06 24.81
N LEU A 262 9.11 -8.92 25.22
CA LEU A 262 8.96 -10.26 24.65
C LEU A 262 8.54 -10.23 23.18
N VAL A 263 7.60 -9.35 22.81
CA VAL A 263 7.17 -9.17 21.41
C VAL A 263 8.33 -8.66 20.55
N ALA A 264 9.10 -7.69 21.03
CA ALA A 264 10.27 -7.17 20.32
C ALA A 264 11.35 -8.26 20.16
N GLY A 265 11.63 -9.03 21.22
CA GLY A 265 12.57 -10.15 21.18
C GLY A 265 12.15 -11.23 20.19
N ALA A 266 10.87 -11.65 20.23
CA ALA A 266 10.31 -12.60 19.27
C ALA A 266 10.38 -12.08 17.82
N GLY A 267 10.13 -10.79 17.63
CA GLY A 267 10.25 -10.12 16.33
C GLY A 267 11.67 -10.19 15.77
N ILE A 268 12.69 -9.94 16.59
CA ILE A 268 14.11 -10.04 16.17
C ILE A 268 14.45 -11.47 15.76
N VAL A 269 14.03 -12.47 16.55
CA VAL A 269 14.26 -13.87 16.20
C VAL A 269 13.57 -14.22 14.88
N ALA A 270 12.33 -13.77 14.68
CA ALA A 270 11.60 -13.99 13.45
C ALA A 270 12.29 -13.33 12.24
N LEU A 271 12.81 -12.09 12.38
CA LEU A 271 13.59 -11.43 11.34
C LEU A 271 14.87 -12.21 11.01
N ALA A 272 15.60 -12.69 12.01
CA ALA A 272 16.78 -13.51 11.79
C ALA A 272 16.46 -14.81 11.03
N LEU A 273 15.33 -15.45 11.33
CA LEU A 273 14.87 -16.64 10.61
C LEU A 273 14.47 -16.31 9.17
N LEU A 274 13.78 -15.19 8.92
CA LEU A 274 13.47 -14.73 7.57
C LEU A 274 14.75 -14.48 6.77
N PHE A 275 15.74 -13.81 7.35
CA PHE A 275 17.03 -13.58 6.71
C PHE A 275 17.74 -14.91 6.37
N ARG A 276 17.76 -15.85 7.30
CA ARG A 276 18.37 -17.17 7.09
C ARG A 276 17.76 -17.91 5.90
N HIS A 277 16.45 -17.78 5.71
CA HIS A 277 15.68 -18.49 4.67
C HIS A 277 15.38 -17.64 3.42
N ARG A 278 15.96 -16.44 3.28
CA ARG A 278 15.64 -15.42 2.26
C ARG A 278 15.58 -15.93 0.81
N HIS A 279 16.43 -16.92 0.46
CA HIS A 279 16.48 -17.49 -0.89
C HIS A 279 15.33 -18.46 -1.22
N THR A 280 14.62 -18.95 -0.21
CA THR A 280 13.58 -19.96 -0.34
C THR A 280 12.19 -19.45 0.06
N LEU A 281 12.10 -18.18 0.45
CA LEU A 281 10.82 -17.59 0.89
C LEU A 281 9.83 -17.47 -0.27
N SER A 282 8.62 -17.95 -0.06
CA SER A 282 7.48 -17.63 -0.91
C SER A 282 6.99 -16.21 -0.64
N LEU A 283 6.23 -15.63 -1.58
CA LEU A 283 5.54 -14.33 -1.39
C LEU A 283 4.71 -14.32 -0.09
N GLY A 284 4.01 -15.43 0.22
CA GLY A 284 3.22 -15.55 1.44
C GLY A 284 4.08 -15.44 2.70
N GLN A 285 5.26 -16.04 2.69
CA GLN A 285 6.19 -16.01 3.83
C GLN A 285 6.87 -14.65 4.01
N SER A 286 7.19 -13.94 2.91
CA SER A 286 7.73 -12.57 2.99
C SER A 286 6.80 -11.61 3.73
N ARG A 287 5.48 -11.85 3.70
CA ARG A 287 4.48 -11.05 4.41
C ARG A 287 4.55 -11.13 5.93
N TYR A 288 5.26 -12.11 6.51
CA TYR A 288 5.44 -12.16 7.97
C TYR A 288 6.16 -10.92 8.52
N VAL A 289 6.91 -10.18 7.69
CA VAL A 289 7.49 -8.88 8.07
C VAL A 289 6.40 -7.90 8.55
N PHE A 290 5.26 -7.84 7.85
CA PHE A 290 4.12 -7.01 8.26
C PHE A 290 3.48 -7.49 9.56
N VAL A 291 3.41 -8.80 9.78
CA VAL A 291 2.88 -9.36 11.03
C VAL A 291 3.77 -8.98 12.20
N ILE A 292 5.09 -9.08 12.03
CA ILE A 292 6.07 -8.70 13.07
C ILE A 292 5.94 -7.21 13.41
N ALA A 293 5.90 -6.34 12.40
CA ALA A 293 5.74 -4.90 12.60
C ALA A 293 4.40 -4.56 13.25
N PHE A 294 3.31 -5.19 12.80
CA PHE A 294 1.97 -4.94 13.33
C PHE A 294 1.83 -5.35 14.80
N LEU A 295 2.34 -6.52 15.18
CA LEU A 295 2.32 -6.97 16.58
C LEU A 295 3.12 -6.03 17.48
N SER A 296 4.27 -5.52 16.99
CA SER A 296 5.07 -4.53 17.70
C SER A 296 4.30 -3.23 17.93
N LEU A 297 3.63 -2.70 16.90
CA LEU A 297 2.82 -1.47 17.00
C LEU A 297 1.56 -1.67 17.85
N LEU A 298 0.90 -2.82 17.73
CA LEU A 298 -0.29 -3.14 18.51
C LEU A 298 0.05 -3.22 20.02
N GLY A 299 1.20 -3.83 20.36
CA GLY A 299 1.69 -3.85 21.74
C GLY A 299 1.86 -2.45 22.33
N ILE A 300 2.30 -1.48 21.52
CA ILE A 300 2.43 -0.08 21.91
C ILE A 300 1.05 0.57 22.10
N ALA A 301 0.16 0.40 21.12
CA ALA A 301 -1.17 1.01 21.15
C ALA A 301 -2.02 0.51 22.34
N VAL A 302 -1.88 -0.76 22.70
CA VAL A 302 -2.58 -1.37 23.86
C VAL A 302 -1.90 -1.02 25.21
N GLY A 303 -0.58 -0.99 25.22
CA GLY A 303 0.19 -0.67 26.45
C GLY A 303 0.24 0.80 26.82
N GLY A 304 -0.04 1.69 25.88
CA GLY A 304 -0.08 3.15 26.09
C GLY A 304 -1.47 3.71 26.41
N ALA A 305 -2.51 2.89 26.48
CA ALA A 305 -3.82 3.32 26.95
C ALA A 305 -3.75 3.53 28.47
N PRO A 306 -4.14 4.72 28.99
CA PRO A 306 -4.14 5.05 30.41
C PRO A 306 -5.13 4.19 31.21
#